data_915d53a83b6a814cad7e57e7fba5a13c
#
_entry.id   915d53a83b6a814cad7e57e7fba5a13c
#
_cell.length_a   1.000
_cell.length_b   1.000
_cell.length_c   1.000
_cell.angle_alpha   90.00
_cell.angle_beta   90.00
_cell.angle_gamma   90.00
#
_symmetry.space_group_name_H-M   'P 1'
#
loop_
_entity.id
_entity.type
_entity.pdbx_description
1 polymer ?
#
loop_
_entity_poly.entity_id
_entity_poly.type
_entity_poly.pdbx_seq_one_letter_code
_entity_poly.pdbx_strand_id
1 'polypeptide(L)'
;ERKKMFSKPLFKQSVKANWALWLAVTVGMIAIVSVINLIMGSLDLNQGMDEEALREYAQILYQAGALQGDPSKYSIPDLITAMGLDYEKMQNLASMDINFFIKDMHYTMTSVLLGMIFVIVTGNKLVAAQVDRGSMAYVLSTPTKRSSVVMTQAVFMLLSLFGMFVFTMLF
;
A
#
# COMPACT_ATOMS: atom_id res chain seq x y z
N GLU A 1 -36.97 1.42 28.18
CA GLU A 1 -36.32 0.31 27.41
C GLU A 1 -35.18 0.86 26.54
N ARG A 2 -33.93 0.58 26.94
CA ARG A 2 -32.75 1.03 26.14
C ARG A 2 -32.78 0.29 24.79
N LYS A 3 -33.06 1.01 23.72
CA LYS A 3 -33.02 0.53 22.36
C LYS A 3 -31.59 0.04 22.04
N LYS A 4 -31.34 -1.26 22.08
CA LYS A 4 -30.04 -1.85 21.67
C LYS A 4 -29.83 -1.57 20.19
N MET A 5 -29.00 -0.57 19.88
CA MET A 5 -28.63 -0.23 18.49
C MET A 5 -27.60 -1.21 17.88
N PHE A 6 -27.06 -2.12 18.68
CA PHE A 6 -26.04 -3.09 18.30
C PHE A 6 -26.47 -4.52 18.61
N SER A 7 -26.32 -5.43 17.64
CA SER A 7 -26.67 -6.84 17.76
C SER A 7 -25.41 -7.72 17.82
N LYS A 8 -25.06 -8.21 19.02
CA LYS A 8 -23.90 -9.10 19.22
C LYS A 8 -23.97 -10.39 18.39
N PRO A 9 -25.12 -11.08 18.24
CA PRO A 9 -25.20 -12.28 17.41
C PRO A 9 -24.89 -12.01 15.95
N LEU A 10 -25.41 -10.92 15.40
CA LEU A 10 -25.19 -10.52 14.02
C LEU A 10 -23.72 -10.17 13.78
N PHE A 11 -23.09 -9.45 14.70
CA PHE A 11 -21.67 -9.13 14.63
C PHE A 11 -20.81 -10.40 14.60
N LYS A 12 -21.06 -11.36 15.49
CA LYS A 12 -20.34 -12.64 15.54
C LYS A 12 -20.50 -13.43 14.21
N GLN A 13 -21.69 -13.40 13.62
CA GLN A 13 -21.96 -14.03 12.33
C GLN A 13 -21.19 -13.34 11.21
N SER A 14 -21.15 -12.01 11.19
CA SER A 14 -20.38 -11.24 10.19
C SER A 14 -18.88 -11.53 10.28
N VAL A 15 -18.32 -11.61 11.48
CA VAL A 15 -16.93 -12.01 11.69
C VAL A 15 -16.69 -13.42 11.14
N LYS A 16 -17.52 -14.40 11.52
CA LYS A 16 -17.37 -15.80 11.08
C LYS A 16 -17.50 -15.96 9.57
N ALA A 17 -18.35 -15.16 8.92
CA ALA A 17 -18.56 -15.22 7.47
C ALA A 17 -17.44 -14.59 6.65
N ASN A 18 -16.71 -13.61 7.21
CA ASN A 18 -15.74 -12.80 6.46
C ASN A 18 -14.29 -12.94 6.98
N TRP A 19 -14.04 -13.71 8.03
CA TRP A 19 -12.71 -13.85 8.64
C TRP A 19 -11.64 -14.35 7.65
N ALA A 20 -12.00 -15.30 6.77
CA ALA A 20 -11.07 -15.83 5.79
C ALA A 20 -10.67 -14.79 4.74
N LEU A 21 -11.63 -13.97 4.26
CA LEU A 21 -11.35 -12.86 3.36
C LEU A 21 -10.50 -11.80 4.05
N TRP A 22 -10.85 -11.45 5.29
CA TRP A 22 -10.10 -10.50 6.10
C TRP A 22 -8.64 -10.94 6.28
N LEU A 23 -8.44 -12.21 6.63
CA LEU A 23 -7.12 -12.80 6.81
C LEU A 23 -6.33 -12.82 5.50
N ALA A 24 -6.96 -13.22 4.39
CA ALA A 24 -6.31 -13.27 3.08
C ALA A 24 -5.83 -11.88 2.62
N VAL A 25 -6.66 -10.85 2.79
CA VAL A 25 -6.28 -9.48 2.42
C VAL A 25 -5.19 -8.94 3.36
N THR A 26 -5.29 -9.20 4.67
CA THR A 26 -4.28 -8.77 5.65
C THR A 26 -2.92 -9.42 5.36
N VAL A 27 -2.90 -10.73 5.12
CA VAL A 27 -1.67 -11.45 4.76
C VAL A 27 -1.10 -10.92 3.43
N GLY A 28 -1.96 -10.63 2.46
CA GLY A 28 -1.55 -10.02 1.19
C GLY A 28 -0.89 -8.65 1.40
N MET A 29 -1.45 -7.80 2.24
CA MET A 29 -0.86 -6.49 2.60
C MET A 29 0.51 -6.67 3.28
N ILE A 30 0.61 -7.54 4.26
CA ILE A 30 1.86 -7.83 4.96
C ILE A 30 2.92 -8.39 4.00
N ALA A 31 2.54 -9.32 3.11
CA ALA A 31 3.45 -9.89 2.12
C ALA A 31 4.03 -8.82 1.19
N ILE A 32 3.21 -7.90 0.70
CA ILE A 32 3.67 -6.81 -0.16
C ILE A 32 4.62 -5.88 0.60
N VAL A 33 4.30 -5.48 1.84
CA VAL A 33 5.21 -4.68 2.68
C VAL A 33 6.52 -5.39 2.91
N SER A 34 6.47 -6.70 3.23
CA SER A 34 7.66 -7.50 3.47
C SER A 34 8.56 -7.60 2.24
N VAL A 35 7.98 -7.81 1.06
CA VAL A 35 8.72 -7.86 -0.21
C VAL A 35 9.37 -6.51 -0.51
N ILE A 36 8.65 -5.40 -0.32
CA ILE A 36 9.20 -4.06 -0.52
C ILE A 36 10.37 -3.81 0.44
N ASN A 37 10.21 -4.13 1.73
CA ASN A 37 11.29 -3.96 2.71
C ASN A 37 12.51 -4.84 2.39
N LEU A 38 12.30 -6.05 1.87
CA LEU A 38 13.37 -6.95 1.46
C LEU A 38 14.14 -6.40 0.24
N ILE A 39 13.42 -5.92 -0.77
CA ILE A 39 14.02 -5.31 -1.96
C ILE A 39 14.77 -4.04 -1.57
N MET A 40 14.15 -3.16 -0.76
CA MET A 40 14.78 -1.91 -0.33
C MET A 40 15.98 -2.14 0.60
N GLY A 41 15.94 -3.17 1.45
CA GLY A 41 17.06 -3.55 2.29
C GLY A 41 18.23 -4.19 1.53
N SER A 42 17.97 -4.76 0.36
CA SER A 42 19.00 -5.31 -0.53
C SER A 42 19.57 -4.29 -1.51
N LEU A 43 18.81 -3.24 -1.81
CA LEU A 43 19.23 -2.12 -2.65
C LEU A 43 19.74 -1.02 -1.71
N ASP A 44 21.05 -0.87 -1.62
CA ASP A 44 21.67 0.28 -0.94
C ASP A 44 21.56 1.52 -1.85
N LEU A 45 20.34 2.05 -1.96
CA LEU A 45 20.03 3.23 -2.77
C LEU A 45 20.64 4.52 -2.20
N ASN A 46 21.21 4.46 -0.98
CA ASN A 46 21.97 5.53 -0.36
C ASN A 46 23.46 5.48 -0.72
N GLN A 47 23.94 4.40 -1.32
CA GLN A 47 25.23 4.47 -2.02
C GLN A 47 24.97 5.34 -3.24
N GLY A 48 25.29 6.62 -3.11
CA GLY A 48 25.39 7.53 -4.24
C GLY A 48 26.17 6.81 -5.35
N MET A 49 25.86 7.04 -6.60
CA MET A 49 26.54 6.40 -7.74
C MET A 49 28.03 6.35 -7.42
N ASP A 50 28.54 5.13 -7.32
CA ASP A 50 29.92 4.87 -6.95
C ASP A 50 30.82 5.68 -7.90
N GLU A 51 31.79 6.40 -7.36
CA GLU A 51 32.67 7.26 -8.15
C GLU A 51 33.37 6.47 -9.25
N GLU A 52 33.56 5.17 -9.01
CA GLU A 52 34.13 4.20 -9.94
C GLU A 52 33.16 3.89 -11.10
N ALA A 53 31.89 3.67 -10.82
CA ALA A 53 30.85 3.47 -11.83
C ALA A 53 30.65 4.73 -12.70
N LEU A 54 30.68 5.92 -12.10
CA LEU A 54 30.60 7.18 -12.86
C LEU A 54 31.79 7.38 -13.79
N ARG A 55 33.00 6.99 -13.38
CA ARG A 55 34.20 7.03 -14.24
C ARG A 55 34.12 6.04 -15.40
N GLU A 56 33.57 4.86 -15.19
CA GLU A 56 33.33 3.88 -16.24
C GLU A 56 32.31 4.41 -17.27
N TYR A 57 31.21 5.01 -16.82
CA TYR A 57 30.27 5.68 -17.71
C TYR A 57 30.89 6.86 -18.46
N ALA A 58 31.77 7.64 -17.83
CA ALA A 58 32.49 8.73 -18.49
C ALA A 58 33.37 8.23 -19.63
N GLN A 59 34.04 7.06 -19.47
CA GLN A 59 34.83 6.43 -20.53
C GLN A 59 33.93 5.96 -21.69
N ILE A 60 32.78 5.39 -21.39
CA ILE A 60 31.81 4.96 -22.43
C ILE A 60 31.31 6.19 -23.23
N LEU A 61 30.96 7.28 -22.54
CA LEU A 61 30.53 8.52 -23.19
C LEU A 61 31.63 9.17 -24.02
N TYR A 62 32.87 9.08 -23.58
CA TYR A 62 34.03 9.54 -24.35
C TYR A 62 34.22 8.71 -25.61
N GLN A 63 34.14 7.38 -25.51
CA GLN A 63 34.21 6.48 -26.65
C GLN A 63 33.05 6.66 -27.65
N ALA A 64 31.87 7.03 -27.14
CA ALA A 64 30.70 7.36 -27.95
C ALA A 64 30.77 8.75 -28.60
N GLY A 65 31.83 9.55 -28.33
CA GLY A 65 31.99 10.89 -28.85
C GLY A 65 31.08 11.93 -28.20
N ALA A 66 30.44 11.60 -27.10
CA ALA A 66 29.56 12.50 -26.37
C ALA A 66 30.34 13.47 -25.44
N LEU A 67 31.57 13.11 -25.06
CA LEU A 67 32.49 13.91 -24.28
C LEU A 67 33.72 14.30 -25.10
N GLN A 68 34.14 15.58 -25.01
CA GLN A 68 35.32 16.09 -25.67
C GLN A 68 36.40 16.40 -24.64
N GLY A 69 37.47 15.64 -24.59
CA GLY A 69 38.59 15.86 -23.69
C GLY A 69 38.91 14.63 -22.82
N ASP A 70 39.77 14.80 -21.81
CA ASP A 70 40.21 13.71 -20.95
C ASP A 70 39.10 13.37 -19.94
N PRO A 71 38.54 12.14 -19.98
CA PRO A 71 37.42 11.73 -19.07
C PRO A 71 37.76 11.86 -17.59
N SER A 72 39.06 11.78 -17.22
CA SER A 72 39.51 11.84 -15.84
C SER A 72 39.42 13.23 -15.20
N LYS A 73 39.26 14.27 -16.02
CA LYS A 73 39.20 15.67 -15.59
C LYS A 73 37.78 16.17 -15.33
N TYR A 74 36.76 15.43 -15.74
CA TYR A 74 35.39 15.82 -15.52
C TYR A 74 34.98 15.57 -14.07
N SER A 75 34.35 16.58 -13.47
CA SER A 75 33.70 16.44 -12.20
C SER A 75 32.36 15.69 -12.34
N ILE A 76 31.86 15.09 -11.25
CA ILE A 76 30.54 14.41 -11.23
C ILE A 76 29.42 15.30 -11.78
N PRO A 77 29.31 16.60 -11.41
CA PRO A 77 28.34 17.52 -12.00
C PRO A 77 28.45 17.67 -13.50
N ASP A 78 29.68 17.73 -14.04
CA ASP A 78 29.93 17.89 -15.46
C ASP A 78 29.47 16.66 -16.25
N LEU A 79 29.74 15.47 -15.72
CA LEU A 79 29.31 14.20 -16.33
C LEU A 79 27.80 14.06 -16.37
N ILE A 80 27.12 14.39 -15.27
CA ILE A 80 25.66 14.37 -15.20
C ILE A 80 25.04 15.37 -16.17
N THR A 81 25.62 16.56 -16.30
CA THR A 81 25.17 17.58 -17.25
C THR A 81 25.43 17.15 -18.70
N ALA A 82 26.54 16.48 -18.98
CA ALA A 82 26.85 15.93 -20.30
C ALA A 82 25.87 14.82 -20.72
N MET A 83 25.31 14.09 -19.75
CA MET A 83 24.23 13.13 -19.97
C MET A 83 22.85 13.78 -20.21
N GLY A 84 22.77 15.11 -20.23
CA GLY A 84 21.53 15.87 -20.42
C GLY A 84 20.66 15.90 -19.15
N LEU A 85 21.22 15.57 -18.00
CA LEU A 85 20.56 15.58 -16.71
C LEU A 85 20.94 16.82 -15.93
N ASP A 86 19.98 17.36 -15.18
CA ASP A 86 20.17 18.53 -14.32
C ASP A 86 20.73 18.06 -12.97
N TYR A 87 21.99 18.40 -12.68
CA TYR A 87 22.68 18.00 -11.45
C TYR A 87 21.96 18.48 -10.18
N GLU A 88 21.45 19.71 -10.17
CA GLU A 88 20.72 20.24 -9.01
C GLU A 88 19.42 19.44 -8.75
N LYS A 89 18.70 19.09 -9.82
CA LYS A 89 17.51 18.23 -9.68
C LYS A 89 17.86 16.83 -9.22
N MET A 90 18.96 16.26 -9.73
CA MET A 90 19.43 14.94 -9.27
C MET A 90 19.88 14.99 -7.80
N GLN A 91 20.59 16.02 -7.38
CA GLN A 91 20.98 16.19 -5.98
C GLN A 91 19.77 16.35 -5.07
N ASN A 92 18.77 17.11 -5.49
CA ASN A 92 17.50 17.24 -4.77
C ASN A 92 16.73 15.92 -4.69
N LEU A 93 16.75 15.11 -5.75
CA LEU A 93 16.17 13.77 -5.75
C LEU A 93 16.97 12.80 -4.86
N ALA A 94 18.29 12.86 -4.89
CA ALA A 94 19.16 12.04 -4.03
C ALA A 94 19.07 12.43 -2.55
N SER A 95 18.76 13.70 -2.24
CA SER A 95 18.49 14.15 -0.88
C SER A 95 17.11 13.75 -0.36
N MET A 96 16.18 13.40 -1.25
CA MET A 96 14.93 12.76 -0.87
C MET A 96 15.25 11.34 -0.41
N ASP A 97 14.80 10.99 0.79
CA ASP A 97 14.86 9.62 1.26
C ASP A 97 13.94 8.75 0.38
N ILE A 98 14.55 8.10 -0.63
CA ILE A 98 13.84 7.24 -1.58
C ILE A 98 13.08 6.14 -0.84
N ASN A 99 13.64 5.64 0.27
CA ASN A 99 12.97 4.66 1.13
C ASN A 99 11.69 5.23 1.73
N PHE A 100 11.72 6.49 2.17
CA PHE A 100 10.53 7.17 2.67
C PHE A 100 9.47 7.33 1.56
N PHE A 101 9.89 7.76 0.37
CA PHE A 101 8.98 7.95 -0.77
C PHE A 101 8.31 6.63 -1.21
N ILE A 102 9.07 5.54 -1.30
CA ILE A 102 8.53 4.23 -1.69
C ILE A 102 7.59 3.68 -0.61
N LYS A 103 7.95 3.83 0.67
CA LYS A 103 7.08 3.45 1.79
C LYS A 103 5.79 4.26 1.78
N ASP A 104 5.87 5.58 1.61
CA ASP A 104 4.70 6.46 1.54
C ASP A 104 3.79 6.08 0.36
N MET A 105 4.36 5.87 -0.83
CA MET A 105 3.62 5.41 -2.01
C MET A 105 2.95 4.06 -1.78
N HIS A 106 3.64 3.13 -1.10
CA HIS A 106 3.07 1.83 -0.74
C HIS A 106 1.90 1.99 0.22
N TYR A 107 2.08 2.73 1.32
CA TYR A 107 1.01 2.92 2.30
C TYR A 107 -0.19 3.67 1.70
N THR A 108 0.05 4.68 0.88
CA THR A 108 -1.02 5.47 0.27
C THR A 108 -1.76 4.71 -0.83
N MET A 109 -1.07 4.06 -1.75
CA MET A 109 -1.74 3.39 -2.88
C MET A 109 -2.16 1.96 -2.57
N THR A 110 -1.23 1.10 -2.16
CA THR A 110 -1.50 -0.33 -2.03
C THR A 110 -2.45 -0.63 -0.88
N SER A 111 -2.25 0.02 0.27
CA SER A 111 -3.09 -0.21 1.45
C SER A 111 -4.50 0.30 1.23
N VAL A 112 -4.66 1.45 0.58
CA VAL A 112 -5.98 1.99 0.23
C VAL A 112 -6.70 1.11 -0.77
N LEU A 113 -6.02 0.67 -1.85
CA LEU A 113 -6.60 -0.22 -2.86
C LEU A 113 -7.07 -1.55 -2.27
N LEU A 114 -6.24 -2.22 -1.49
CA LEU A 114 -6.60 -3.50 -0.86
C LEU A 114 -7.71 -3.32 0.18
N GLY A 115 -7.66 -2.23 0.95
CA GLY A 115 -8.74 -1.85 1.87
C GLY A 115 -10.06 -1.62 1.13
N MET A 116 -10.05 -0.93 -0.01
CA MET A 116 -11.25 -0.73 -0.85
C MET A 116 -11.80 -2.05 -1.40
N ILE A 117 -10.94 -2.94 -1.90
CA ILE A 117 -11.35 -4.27 -2.38
C ILE A 117 -12.03 -5.04 -1.25
N PHE A 118 -11.45 -5.04 -0.04
CA PHE A 118 -12.07 -5.67 1.12
C PHE A 118 -13.46 -5.09 1.42
N VAL A 119 -13.60 -3.76 1.43
CA VAL A 119 -14.89 -3.08 1.70
C VAL A 119 -15.93 -3.45 0.67
N ILE A 120 -15.57 -3.42 -0.63
CA ILE A 120 -16.50 -3.73 -1.73
C ILE A 120 -16.97 -5.19 -1.64
N VAL A 121 -16.05 -6.14 -1.48
CA VAL A 121 -16.38 -7.57 -1.44
C VAL A 121 -17.17 -7.90 -0.17
N THR A 122 -16.78 -7.35 0.97
CA THR A 122 -17.46 -7.58 2.26
C THR A 122 -18.84 -6.91 2.27
N GLY A 123 -18.94 -5.67 1.79
CA GLY A 123 -20.20 -4.94 1.68
C GLY A 123 -21.21 -5.68 0.78
N ASN A 124 -20.74 -6.18 -0.36
CA ASN A 124 -21.57 -7.00 -1.23
C ASN A 124 -22.06 -8.28 -0.54
N LYS A 125 -21.19 -9.00 0.18
CA LYS A 125 -21.59 -10.19 0.95
C LYS A 125 -22.55 -9.87 2.09
N LEU A 126 -22.36 -8.75 2.79
CA LEU A 126 -23.16 -8.40 3.96
C LEU A 126 -24.55 -7.87 3.60
N VAL A 127 -24.71 -7.24 2.44
CA VAL A 127 -25.97 -6.59 2.06
C VAL A 127 -26.54 -7.21 0.78
N ALA A 128 -25.87 -7.05 -0.36
CA ALA A 128 -26.45 -7.42 -1.66
C ALA A 128 -26.70 -8.92 -1.76
N ALA A 129 -25.77 -9.78 -1.40
CA ALA A 129 -25.95 -11.21 -1.46
C ALA A 129 -27.04 -11.74 -0.50
N GLN A 130 -27.30 -11.04 0.59
CA GLN A 130 -28.40 -11.40 1.51
C GLN A 130 -29.77 -10.98 0.94
N VAL A 131 -29.82 -9.86 0.24
CA VAL A 131 -31.04 -9.41 -0.46
C VAL A 131 -31.38 -10.37 -1.59
N ASP A 132 -30.41 -10.68 -2.46
CA ASP A 132 -30.58 -11.55 -3.62
C ASP A 132 -31.03 -12.98 -3.25
N ARG A 133 -30.53 -13.51 -2.14
CA ARG A 133 -30.90 -14.85 -1.62
C ARG A 133 -32.20 -14.87 -0.82
N GLY A 134 -32.88 -13.74 -0.67
CA GLY A 134 -34.08 -13.62 0.16
C GLY A 134 -33.86 -13.78 1.67
N SER A 135 -32.63 -14.04 2.11
CA SER A 135 -32.29 -14.21 3.52
C SER A 135 -32.50 -12.93 4.34
N MET A 136 -32.48 -11.77 3.68
CA MET A 136 -32.75 -10.48 4.27
C MET A 136 -34.20 -10.39 4.77
N ALA A 137 -35.16 -10.99 4.07
CA ALA A 137 -36.56 -11.08 4.52
C ALA A 137 -36.66 -11.85 5.86
N TYR A 138 -35.88 -12.91 6.02
CA TYR A 138 -35.83 -13.69 7.25
C TYR A 138 -35.20 -12.90 8.41
N VAL A 139 -34.14 -12.15 8.16
CA VAL A 139 -33.49 -11.28 9.17
C VAL A 139 -34.45 -10.15 9.56
N LEU A 140 -35.24 -9.61 8.63
CA LEU A 140 -36.21 -8.54 8.89
C LEU A 140 -37.49 -9.02 9.54
N SER A 141 -37.83 -10.31 9.48
CA SER A 141 -38.96 -10.91 10.21
C SER A 141 -38.66 -11.11 11.70
N THR A 142 -37.38 -11.06 12.09
CA THR A 142 -36.99 -11.06 13.49
C THR A 142 -37.26 -9.67 14.12
N PRO A 143 -37.52 -9.56 15.45
CA PRO A 143 -37.82 -8.28 16.11
C PRO A 143 -36.62 -7.32 16.17
N THR A 144 -35.64 -7.47 15.27
CA THR A 144 -34.48 -6.58 15.15
C THR A 144 -34.80 -5.39 14.25
N LYS A 145 -34.51 -4.18 14.73
CA LYS A 145 -34.73 -2.96 13.93
C LYS A 145 -33.73 -2.91 12.79
N ARG A 146 -34.17 -2.49 11.59
CA ARG A 146 -33.32 -2.29 10.41
C ARG A 146 -32.07 -1.45 10.71
N SER A 147 -32.23 -0.38 11.50
CA SER A 147 -31.14 0.47 11.96
C SER A 147 -30.07 -0.30 12.77
N SER A 148 -30.48 -1.28 13.59
CA SER A 148 -29.55 -2.10 14.36
C SER A 148 -28.71 -3.03 13.47
N VAL A 149 -29.29 -3.54 12.38
CA VAL A 149 -28.58 -4.38 11.41
C VAL A 149 -27.50 -3.55 10.70
N VAL A 150 -27.91 -2.42 10.12
CA VAL A 150 -26.98 -1.52 9.40
C VAL A 150 -25.85 -1.02 10.29
N MET A 151 -26.17 -0.59 11.51
CA MET A 151 -25.18 -0.10 12.47
C MET A 151 -24.18 -1.20 12.86
N THR A 152 -24.67 -2.43 13.08
CA THR A 152 -23.79 -3.56 13.44
C THR A 152 -22.84 -3.90 12.29
N GLN A 153 -23.32 -3.88 11.04
CA GLN A 153 -22.50 -4.14 9.85
C GLN A 153 -21.47 -3.01 9.61
N ALA A 154 -21.87 -1.75 9.79
CA ALA A 154 -20.96 -0.61 9.67
C ALA A 154 -19.84 -0.67 10.73
N VAL A 155 -20.17 -0.96 11.98
CA VAL A 155 -19.19 -1.15 13.06
C VAL A 155 -18.26 -2.32 12.75
N PHE A 156 -18.78 -3.42 12.23
CA PHE A 156 -17.94 -4.56 11.82
C PHE A 156 -16.94 -4.17 10.73
N MET A 157 -17.38 -3.45 9.69
CA MET A 157 -16.51 -3.01 8.59
C MET A 157 -15.41 -2.06 9.08
N LEU A 158 -15.77 -1.06 9.92
CA LEU A 158 -14.81 -0.12 10.48
C LEU A 158 -13.76 -0.81 11.36
N LEU A 159 -14.18 -1.73 12.25
CA LEU A 159 -13.27 -2.48 13.10
C LEU A 159 -12.37 -3.43 12.28
N SER A 160 -12.90 -4.02 11.23
CA SER A 160 -12.13 -4.88 10.33
C SER A 160 -11.05 -4.11 9.59
N LEU A 161 -11.37 -2.93 9.03
CA LEU A 161 -10.41 -2.05 8.38
C LEU A 161 -9.34 -1.58 9.36
N PHE A 162 -9.77 -1.08 10.53
CA PHE A 162 -8.84 -0.64 11.56
C PHE A 162 -7.87 -1.76 11.96
N GLY A 163 -8.39 -2.96 12.20
CA GLY A 163 -7.58 -4.13 12.51
C GLY A 163 -6.57 -4.46 11.40
N MET A 164 -6.98 -4.42 10.13
CA MET A 164 -6.08 -4.64 8.98
C MET A 164 -4.91 -3.66 8.98
N PHE A 165 -5.19 -2.36 9.13
CA PHE A 165 -4.14 -1.33 9.16
C PHE A 165 -3.21 -1.47 10.36
N VAL A 166 -3.75 -1.77 11.55
CA VAL A 166 -2.91 -2.01 12.75
C VAL A 166 -1.99 -3.21 12.54
N PHE A 167 -2.49 -4.32 12.00
CA PHE A 167 -1.65 -5.47 11.73
C PHE A 167 -0.58 -5.19 10.68
N THR A 168 -0.91 -4.43 9.64
CA THR A 168 0.07 -4.05 8.60
C THR A 168 1.14 -3.09 9.13
N MET A 169 0.79 -2.21 10.09
CA MET A 169 1.76 -1.29 10.72
C MET A 169 2.73 -1.97 11.67
N LEU A 170 2.38 -3.15 12.19
CA LEU A 170 3.24 -3.91 13.11
C LEU A 170 4.34 -4.69 12.39
N PHE A 171 4.25 -4.84 11.07
CA PHE A 171 5.20 -5.53 10.20
C PHE A 171 5.98 -4.57 9.30
#